data_b954b2f981df2c6d25473eec1ec37058
#
_entry.id   b954b2f981df2c6d25473eec1ec37058
#
_cell.length_a   1.000
_cell.length_b   1.000
_cell.length_c   1.000
_cell.angle_alpha   90.00
_cell.angle_beta   90.00
_cell.angle_gamma   90.00
#
_symmetry.space_group_name_H-M   'P 1'
#
loop_
_entity.id
_entity.type
_entity.pdbx_description
1 polymer ?
#
loop_
_entity_poly.entity_id
_entity_poly.type
_entity_poly.pdbx_seq_one_letter_code
_entity_poly.pdbx_strand_id
1 'polypeptide(L)'
;MPGMQISTWLERAIVGCLFLIATFAPHSIAVSQGAWLLGMTFWLVRLIVYPRPQLHRSPVDYALLAFFILSGISGIFSYSPVVSIGKMRAASLFTIVYLVSQNLRTLRLVRLLALTLIASCMINVFLTAGQLAIGKGVKVQGVKPDSPLAKAVFRTRTVTQPTPIINGDTIWEVDGRPVGTPEELAAALASGPSIAAVKIYRVEWTPELEVPRAQLLPGTSALDQLGISSWSRGRDWRATGFYNHWVTYAEVLQLIASLALGIFLGLKQKRSLMAVLLLLAVAGLVFALAMTVTRASWIGFAISVLAMLLLTSSRRTIVIVGTCAIPLVLAGVVLLQQRRSIGFFDQRDQSTSWRETVWKEGFQLLVSSPRHLIVGVGMDSIKGHWREWSLFDNGRQPVGHMHSNVLQIALERGVPALIVWLILIGVYLRMLWRLTRRSDDFGRGLAIGALGGALGFFMSGLVHYNWGDSEVVTVFYFIMGLCLVVERTNQQVTDSSVGG
;
A
#
# COMPACT_ATOMS: atom_id res chain seq x y z
N MET A 1 -23.67 -36.70 15.69
CA MET A 1 -24.18 -35.30 15.71
C MET A 1 -23.22 -34.25 16.27
N PRO A 2 -22.30 -34.48 17.26
CA PRO A 2 -21.36 -33.43 17.72
C PRO A 2 -20.41 -32.90 16.63
N GLY A 3 -19.93 -33.73 15.72
CA GLY A 3 -19.04 -33.29 14.64
C GLY A 3 -19.66 -32.27 13.67
N MET A 4 -20.97 -32.37 13.43
CA MET A 4 -21.70 -31.42 12.56
C MET A 4 -21.87 -30.03 13.21
N GLN A 5 -22.02 -29.97 14.52
CA GLN A 5 -22.07 -28.71 15.28
C GLN A 5 -20.68 -28.04 15.29
N ILE A 6 -19.61 -28.82 15.51
CA ILE A 6 -18.22 -28.31 15.49
C ILE A 6 -17.88 -27.78 14.11
N SER A 7 -18.23 -28.50 13.03
CA SER A 7 -17.93 -28.05 11.67
C SER A 7 -18.64 -26.73 11.33
N THR A 8 -19.90 -26.57 11.73
CA THR A 8 -20.67 -25.32 11.53
C THR A 8 -20.09 -24.16 12.34
N TRP A 9 -19.68 -24.42 13.58
CA TRP A 9 -19.03 -23.43 14.42
C TRP A 9 -17.71 -22.94 13.79
N LEU A 10 -16.85 -23.86 13.33
CA LEU A 10 -15.59 -23.54 12.66
C LEU A 10 -15.83 -22.69 11.38
N GLU A 11 -16.81 -23.05 10.56
CA GLU A 11 -17.18 -22.28 9.36
C GLU A 11 -17.60 -20.86 9.73
N ARG A 12 -18.40 -20.67 10.78
CA ARG A 12 -18.78 -19.34 11.27
C ARG A 12 -17.59 -18.55 11.81
N ALA A 13 -16.69 -19.22 12.55
CA ALA A 13 -15.48 -18.61 13.07
C ALA A 13 -14.55 -18.14 11.93
N ILE A 14 -14.38 -18.95 10.88
CA ILE A 14 -13.60 -18.58 9.69
C ILE A 14 -14.22 -17.35 9.01
N VAL A 15 -15.55 -17.34 8.80
CA VAL A 15 -16.24 -16.17 8.23
C VAL A 15 -16.06 -14.94 9.11
N GLY A 16 -16.11 -15.09 10.43
CA GLY A 16 -15.80 -14.00 11.38
C GLY A 16 -14.39 -13.45 11.18
N CYS A 17 -13.38 -14.34 11.02
CA CYS A 17 -12.00 -13.92 10.71
C CYS A 17 -11.91 -13.17 9.37
N LEU A 18 -12.68 -13.59 8.35
CA LEU A 18 -12.72 -12.88 7.07
C LEU A 18 -13.32 -11.47 7.19
N PHE A 19 -14.35 -11.29 8.03
CA PHE A 19 -14.87 -9.96 8.35
C PHE A 19 -13.86 -9.11 9.12
N LEU A 20 -13.09 -9.70 10.06
CA LEU A 20 -12.01 -8.99 10.73
C LEU A 20 -10.93 -8.55 9.72
N ILE A 21 -10.53 -9.42 8.78
CA ILE A 21 -9.59 -9.03 7.71
C ILE A 21 -10.18 -7.89 6.88
N ALA A 22 -11.43 -7.99 6.40
CA ALA A 22 -12.07 -6.95 5.60
C ALA A 22 -12.16 -5.61 6.34
N THR A 23 -12.39 -5.64 7.66
CA THR A 23 -12.51 -4.44 8.49
C THR A 23 -11.15 -3.84 8.81
N PHE A 24 -10.15 -4.64 9.12
CA PHE A 24 -8.88 -4.14 9.66
C PHE A 24 -7.74 -4.08 8.64
N ALA A 25 -7.85 -4.71 7.47
CA ALA A 25 -6.83 -4.58 6.43
C ALA A 25 -6.54 -3.12 6.04
N PRO A 26 -7.52 -2.17 6.00
CA PRO A 26 -7.25 -0.77 5.77
C PRO A 26 -6.63 -0.01 6.96
N HIS A 27 -6.51 -0.60 8.16
CA HIS A 27 -6.16 0.14 9.38
C HIS A 27 -4.99 -0.45 10.17
N SER A 28 -4.91 -1.78 10.27
CA SER A 28 -3.96 -2.45 11.15
C SER A 28 -3.47 -3.77 10.58
N ILE A 29 -2.19 -3.80 10.25
CA ILE A 29 -1.53 -5.03 9.81
C ILE A 29 -1.55 -6.11 10.91
N ALA A 30 -1.36 -5.70 12.18
CA ALA A 30 -1.32 -6.65 13.29
C ALA A 30 -2.65 -7.38 13.47
N VAL A 31 -3.77 -6.65 13.42
CA VAL A 31 -5.12 -7.25 13.55
C VAL A 31 -5.47 -8.09 12.33
N SER A 32 -5.18 -7.61 11.12
CA SER A 32 -5.50 -8.36 9.89
C SER A 32 -4.65 -9.63 9.76
N GLN A 33 -3.36 -9.61 10.10
CA GLN A 33 -2.52 -10.81 10.13
C GLN A 33 -2.89 -11.75 11.28
N GLY A 34 -3.26 -11.23 12.45
CA GLY A 34 -3.80 -12.05 13.55
C GLY A 34 -5.09 -12.77 13.15
N ALA A 35 -6.01 -12.07 12.51
CA ALA A 35 -7.25 -12.64 11.98
C ALA A 35 -6.97 -13.68 10.87
N TRP A 36 -5.99 -13.44 9.99
CA TRP A 36 -5.56 -14.42 9.00
C TRP A 36 -4.99 -15.68 9.64
N LEU A 37 -4.06 -15.56 10.59
CA LEU A 37 -3.48 -16.73 11.29
C LEU A 37 -4.54 -17.53 12.02
N LEU A 38 -5.43 -16.86 12.73
CA LEU A 38 -6.54 -17.52 13.45
C LEU A 38 -7.50 -18.20 12.47
N GLY A 39 -7.85 -17.52 11.37
CA GLY A 39 -8.69 -18.08 10.31
C GLY A 39 -8.05 -19.30 9.66
N MET A 40 -6.74 -19.27 9.38
CA MET A 40 -5.99 -20.42 8.86
C MET A 40 -5.99 -21.59 9.85
N THR A 41 -5.80 -21.32 11.14
CA THR A 41 -5.87 -22.34 12.18
C THR A 41 -7.25 -23.01 12.21
N PHE A 42 -8.33 -22.24 12.23
CA PHE A 42 -9.69 -22.79 12.17
C PHE A 42 -9.93 -23.58 10.87
N TRP A 43 -9.41 -23.10 9.73
CA TRP A 43 -9.55 -23.79 8.47
C TRP A 43 -8.78 -25.11 8.44
N LEU A 44 -7.55 -25.17 8.95
CA LEU A 44 -6.79 -26.43 9.07
C LEU A 44 -7.52 -27.44 9.95
N VAL A 45 -8.06 -27.01 11.10
CA VAL A 45 -8.90 -27.86 11.96
C VAL A 45 -10.15 -28.31 11.19
N ARG A 46 -10.78 -27.43 10.42
CA ARG A 46 -11.98 -27.73 9.61
C ARG A 46 -11.71 -28.81 8.54
N LEU A 47 -10.48 -28.87 7.98
CA LEU A 47 -10.10 -29.90 7.00
C LEU A 47 -10.06 -31.32 7.61
N ILE A 48 -9.87 -31.44 8.92
CA ILE A 48 -9.77 -32.72 9.65
C ILE A 48 -11.14 -33.13 10.17
N VAL A 49 -11.98 -32.15 10.60
CA VAL A 49 -13.31 -32.41 11.20
C VAL A 49 -14.30 -32.91 10.14
N TYR A 50 -14.97 -34.04 10.40
CA TYR A 50 -16.00 -34.63 9.54
C TYR A 50 -17.35 -33.89 9.70
N PRO A 51 -18.12 -33.68 8.59
CA PRO A 51 -17.81 -33.98 7.20
C PRO A 51 -16.73 -33.05 6.63
N ARG A 52 -15.75 -33.61 5.93
CA ARG A 52 -14.65 -32.83 5.34
C ARG A 52 -15.16 -31.89 4.26
N PRO A 53 -14.65 -30.64 4.18
CA PRO A 53 -15.01 -29.74 3.10
C PRO A 53 -14.43 -30.21 1.76
N GLN A 54 -15.17 -29.97 0.68
CA GLN A 54 -14.64 -30.16 -0.67
C GLN A 54 -13.71 -29.00 -1.01
N LEU A 55 -12.50 -29.30 -1.44
CA LEU A 55 -11.56 -28.30 -1.93
C LEU A 55 -11.75 -28.09 -3.43
N HIS A 56 -11.76 -26.84 -3.83
CA HIS A 56 -11.95 -26.45 -5.22
C HIS A 56 -10.63 -25.95 -5.80
N ARG A 57 -10.31 -26.43 -7.02
CA ARG A 57 -9.14 -25.92 -7.76
C ARG A 57 -9.44 -24.57 -8.37
N SER A 58 -8.43 -23.72 -8.45
CA SER A 58 -8.52 -22.41 -9.07
C SER A 58 -7.46 -22.23 -10.16
N PRO A 59 -7.68 -21.34 -11.13
CA PRO A 59 -6.72 -21.10 -12.21
C PRO A 59 -5.35 -20.62 -11.72
N VAL A 60 -5.28 -20.00 -10.55
CA VAL A 60 -4.05 -19.40 -10.00
C VAL A 60 -3.24 -20.34 -9.09
N ASP A 61 -3.75 -21.52 -8.73
CA ASP A 61 -3.16 -22.43 -7.74
C ASP A 61 -1.70 -22.76 -8.04
N TYR A 62 -1.44 -23.25 -9.26
CA TYR A 62 -0.09 -23.68 -9.63
C TYR A 62 0.91 -22.52 -9.63
N ALA A 63 0.49 -21.33 -10.08
CA ALA A 63 1.36 -20.17 -10.12
C ALA A 63 1.64 -19.63 -8.71
N LEU A 64 0.65 -19.59 -7.82
CA LEU A 64 0.83 -19.20 -6.41
C LEU A 64 1.78 -20.17 -5.69
N LEU A 65 1.55 -21.47 -5.85
CA LEU A 65 2.38 -22.49 -5.19
C LEU A 65 3.81 -22.48 -5.73
N ALA A 66 3.97 -22.42 -7.06
CA ALA A 66 5.29 -22.37 -7.68
C ALA A 66 6.08 -21.12 -7.26
N PHE A 67 5.42 -19.95 -7.19
CA PHE A 67 6.06 -18.72 -6.70
C PHE A 67 6.51 -18.84 -5.24
N PHE A 68 5.68 -19.45 -4.40
CA PHE A 68 6.02 -19.71 -2.99
C PHE A 68 7.19 -20.68 -2.84
N ILE A 69 7.19 -21.79 -3.59
CA ILE A 69 8.27 -22.77 -3.58
C ILE A 69 9.59 -22.14 -4.05
N LEU A 70 9.58 -21.40 -5.17
CA LEU A 70 10.76 -20.70 -5.67
C LEU A 70 11.28 -19.64 -4.68
N SER A 71 10.38 -18.94 -3.97
CA SER A 71 10.76 -18.04 -2.89
C SER A 71 11.44 -18.76 -1.74
N GLY A 72 10.95 -19.97 -1.39
CA GLY A 72 11.56 -20.84 -0.37
C GLY A 72 12.93 -21.35 -0.78
N ILE A 73 13.08 -21.82 -2.03
CA ILE A 73 14.38 -22.23 -2.60
C ILE A 73 15.35 -21.06 -2.54
N SER A 74 14.96 -19.88 -3.01
CA SER A 74 15.79 -18.66 -2.92
C SER A 74 16.16 -18.35 -1.46
N GLY A 75 15.24 -18.54 -0.51
CA GLY A 75 15.49 -18.33 0.91
C GLY A 75 16.57 -19.26 1.48
N ILE A 76 16.57 -20.53 1.09
CA ILE A 76 17.56 -21.52 1.51
C ILE A 76 18.94 -21.19 0.94
N PHE A 77 19.00 -20.81 -0.33
CA PHE A 77 20.23 -20.45 -1.03
C PHE A 77 20.62 -18.97 -0.89
N SER A 78 19.99 -18.22 0.01
CA SER A 78 20.24 -16.81 0.24
C SER A 78 21.64 -16.52 0.80
N TYR A 79 22.15 -15.30 0.60
CA TYR A 79 23.30 -14.77 1.33
C TYR A 79 23.00 -14.52 2.82
N SER A 80 21.71 -14.36 3.18
CA SER A 80 21.23 -14.26 4.56
C SER A 80 20.05 -15.23 4.79
N PRO A 81 20.29 -16.57 4.90
CA PRO A 81 19.21 -17.56 4.94
C PRO A 81 18.22 -17.34 6.07
N VAL A 82 18.68 -17.02 7.27
CA VAL A 82 17.83 -16.77 8.44
C VAL A 82 16.85 -15.61 8.20
N VAL A 83 17.34 -14.52 7.61
CA VAL A 83 16.52 -13.36 7.27
C VAL A 83 15.50 -13.72 6.19
N SER A 84 15.96 -14.37 5.11
CA SER A 84 15.12 -14.73 3.97
C SER A 84 14.04 -15.76 4.32
N ILE A 85 14.36 -16.77 5.15
CA ILE A 85 13.38 -17.72 5.65
C ILE A 85 12.37 -17.03 6.58
N GLY A 86 12.83 -16.09 7.41
CA GLY A 86 11.93 -15.26 8.23
C GLY A 86 10.91 -14.47 7.39
N LYS A 87 11.28 -14.06 6.16
CA LYS A 87 10.38 -13.38 5.22
C LYS A 87 9.35 -14.30 4.57
N MET A 88 9.50 -15.64 4.65
CA MET A 88 8.50 -16.58 4.15
C MET A 88 7.13 -16.39 4.83
N ARG A 89 7.09 -15.84 6.05
CA ARG A 89 5.83 -15.46 6.70
C ARG A 89 5.07 -14.42 5.86
N ALA A 90 5.74 -13.41 5.32
CA ALA A 90 5.10 -12.43 4.44
C ALA A 90 4.74 -13.06 3.09
N ALA A 91 5.60 -13.92 2.55
CA ALA A 91 5.30 -14.67 1.32
C ALA A 91 4.08 -15.58 1.47
N SER A 92 3.80 -16.14 2.67
CA SER A 92 2.64 -17.02 2.92
C SER A 92 1.29 -16.29 2.98
N LEU A 93 1.24 -14.95 2.94
CA LEU A 93 0.00 -14.17 2.89
C LEU A 93 -0.88 -14.53 1.68
N PHE A 94 -0.32 -15.11 0.61
CA PHE A 94 -1.12 -15.63 -0.51
C PHE A 94 -2.17 -16.65 -0.07
N THR A 95 -2.00 -17.34 1.08
CA THR A 95 -2.98 -18.27 1.61
C THR A 95 -4.30 -17.62 2.02
N ILE A 96 -4.35 -16.27 2.11
CA ILE A 96 -5.59 -15.51 2.24
C ILE A 96 -6.53 -15.81 1.06
N VAL A 97 -5.98 -16.00 -0.15
CA VAL A 97 -6.75 -16.39 -1.33
C VAL A 97 -7.54 -17.66 -1.07
N TYR A 98 -6.90 -18.67 -0.47
CA TYR A 98 -7.55 -19.94 -0.15
C TYR A 98 -8.49 -19.82 1.05
N LEU A 99 -8.10 -19.07 2.08
CA LEU A 99 -8.98 -18.83 3.23
C LEU A 99 -10.32 -18.23 2.78
N VAL A 100 -10.29 -17.30 1.83
CA VAL A 100 -11.48 -16.68 1.24
C VAL A 100 -12.19 -17.66 0.30
N SER A 101 -11.50 -18.16 -0.74
CA SER A 101 -12.11 -18.90 -1.84
C SER A 101 -12.67 -20.26 -1.44
N GLN A 102 -12.06 -20.92 -0.45
CA GLN A 102 -12.51 -22.24 -0.01
C GLN A 102 -13.62 -22.20 1.04
N ASN A 103 -13.79 -21.11 1.78
CA ASN A 103 -14.72 -21.03 2.89
C ASN A 103 -15.97 -20.19 2.62
N LEU A 104 -15.99 -19.35 1.59
CA LEU A 104 -17.19 -18.61 1.20
C LEU A 104 -18.04 -19.43 0.23
N ARG A 105 -19.32 -19.61 0.54
CA ARG A 105 -20.26 -20.44 -0.25
C ARG A 105 -21.29 -19.65 -1.02
N THR A 106 -21.47 -18.34 -0.70
CA THR A 106 -22.56 -17.53 -1.26
C THR A 106 -22.06 -16.18 -1.78
N LEU A 107 -22.58 -15.72 -2.89
CA LEU A 107 -22.33 -14.39 -3.44
C LEU A 107 -22.78 -13.26 -2.46
N ARG A 108 -23.75 -13.55 -1.57
CA ARG A 108 -24.17 -12.61 -0.53
C ARG A 108 -23.03 -12.28 0.43
N LEU A 109 -22.27 -13.28 0.89
CA LEU A 109 -21.11 -13.07 1.76
C LEU A 109 -19.97 -12.34 1.01
N VAL A 110 -19.74 -12.68 -0.25
CA VAL A 110 -18.76 -11.95 -1.10
C VAL A 110 -19.12 -10.47 -1.17
N ARG A 111 -20.41 -10.16 -1.42
CA ARG A 111 -20.91 -8.79 -1.46
C ARG A 111 -20.72 -8.06 -0.13
N LEU A 112 -21.10 -8.70 0.98
CA LEU A 112 -20.95 -8.10 2.31
C LEU A 112 -19.49 -7.81 2.62
N LEU A 113 -18.57 -8.75 2.38
CA LEU A 113 -17.14 -8.58 2.64
C LEU A 113 -16.52 -7.48 1.77
N ALA A 114 -16.86 -7.42 0.47
CA ALA A 114 -16.39 -6.35 -0.40
C ALA A 114 -16.89 -4.97 0.05
N LEU A 115 -18.17 -4.86 0.44
CA LEU A 115 -18.72 -3.62 0.96
C LEU A 115 -18.17 -3.25 2.35
N THR A 116 -17.89 -4.24 3.21
CA THR A 116 -17.23 -4.02 4.51
C THR A 116 -15.83 -3.44 4.30
N LEU A 117 -15.04 -3.99 3.36
CA LEU A 117 -13.71 -3.49 3.04
C LEU A 117 -13.76 -2.03 2.56
N ILE A 118 -14.69 -1.70 1.66
CA ILE A 118 -14.88 -0.33 1.16
C ILE A 118 -15.32 0.61 2.29
N ALA A 119 -16.35 0.23 3.05
CA ALA A 119 -16.89 1.04 4.13
C ALA A 119 -15.86 1.28 5.25
N SER A 120 -15.08 0.24 5.58
CA SER A 120 -14.00 0.36 6.56
C SER A 120 -12.92 1.32 6.09
N CYS A 121 -12.53 1.27 4.82
CA CYS A 121 -11.53 2.19 4.27
C CYS A 121 -11.99 3.66 4.30
N MET A 122 -13.30 3.94 4.33
CA MET A 122 -13.82 5.29 4.50
C MET A 122 -13.45 5.92 5.84
N ILE A 123 -13.18 5.14 6.88
CA ILE A 123 -12.64 5.65 8.16
C ILE A 123 -11.29 6.34 7.93
N ASN A 124 -10.42 5.75 7.11
CA ASN A 124 -9.15 6.39 6.71
C ASN A 124 -9.37 7.68 5.93
N VAL A 125 -10.40 7.73 5.08
CA VAL A 125 -10.75 8.95 4.32
C VAL A 125 -11.18 10.06 5.28
N PHE A 126 -12.05 9.76 6.24
CA PHE A 126 -12.49 10.73 7.25
C PHE A 126 -11.34 11.17 8.16
N LEU A 127 -10.45 10.25 8.56
CA LEU A 127 -9.24 10.59 9.31
C LEU A 127 -8.36 11.56 8.51
N THR A 128 -8.12 11.27 7.24
CA THR A 128 -7.33 12.13 6.35
C THR A 128 -7.95 13.53 6.21
N ALA A 129 -9.25 13.61 5.97
CA ALA A 129 -9.97 14.87 5.86
C ALA A 129 -9.92 15.67 7.17
N GLY A 130 -10.15 15.01 8.31
CA GLY A 130 -10.08 15.63 9.64
C GLY A 130 -8.68 16.15 9.97
N GLN A 131 -7.65 15.35 9.72
CA GLN A 131 -6.26 15.75 9.93
C GLN A 131 -5.85 16.94 9.06
N LEU A 132 -6.30 17.00 7.80
CA LEU A 132 -6.05 18.15 6.92
C LEU A 132 -6.82 19.41 7.34
N ALA A 133 -8.05 19.25 7.84
CA ALA A 133 -8.84 20.38 8.34
C ALA A 133 -8.24 20.99 9.61
N ILE A 134 -7.84 20.15 10.56
CA ILE A 134 -7.23 20.58 11.85
C ILE A 134 -5.79 21.07 11.64
N GLY A 135 -5.03 20.41 10.77
CA GLY A 135 -3.58 20.57 10.62
C GLY A 135 -2.80 19.73 11.64
N LYS A 136 -1.51 19.45 11.35
CA LYS A 136 -0.63 18.64 12.20
C LYS A 136 0.70 19.37 12.42
N GLY A 137 1.14 19.45 13.67
CA GLY A 137 2.45 19.99 14.00
C GLY A 137 2.55 21.51 13.93
N VAL A 138 3.76 22.00 14.16
CA VAL A 138 4.14 23.42 14.18
C VAL A 138 4.95 23.72 12.92
N LYS A 139 4.34 24.37 11.94
CA LYS A 139 5.04 24.88 10.73
C LYS A 139 5.71 26.18 11.06
N VAL A 140 7.04 26.22 10.97
CA VAL A 140 7.85 27.36 11.40
C VAL A 140 8.17 28.30 10.25
N GLN A 141 8.25 29.61 10.56
CA GLN A 141 8.65 30.67 9.66
C GLN A 141 9.57 31.67 10.37
N GLY A 142 10.54 32.23 9.63
CA GLY A 142 11.47 33.22 10.16
C GLY A 142 12.39 32.64 11.23
N VAL A 143 12.95 31.45 11.00
CA VAL A 143 13.88 30.79 11.92
C VAL A 143 15.18 31.60 11.99
N LYS A 144 15.53 32.10 13.18
CA LYS A 144 16.75 32.88 13.41
C LYS A 144 17.99 31.99 13.41
N PRO A 145 19.17 32.47 12.96
CA PRO A 145 20.41 31.66 12.92
C PRO A 145 20.90 31.18 14.27
N ASP A 146 20.63 31.92 15.34
CA ASP A 146 20.99 31.61 16.73
C ASP A 146 19.99 30.68 17.42
N SER A 147 18.84 30.42 16.78
CA SER A 147 17.81 29.50 17.27
C SER A 147 18.37 28.09 17.51
N PRO A 148 17.88 27.37 18.54
CA PRO A 148 18.19 25.94 18.73
C PRO A 148 17.76 25.11 17.52
N LEU A 149 16.69 25.50 16.83
CA LEU A 149 16.19 24.84 15.63
C LEU A 149 17.17 24.95 14.45
N ALA A 150 17.88 26.07 14.32
CA ALA A 150 18.89 26.28 13.28
C ALA A 150 20.17 25.44 13.51
N LYS A 151 20.36 24.89 14.72
CA LYS A 151 21.51 24.05 15.08
C LYS A 151 21.20 22.57 15.03
N ALA A 152 20.08 22.18 14.43
CA ALA A 152 19.67 20.78 14.30
C ALA A 152 20.67 19.97 13.45
N VAL A 153 20.85 18.72 13.83
CA VAL A 153 21.78 17.77 13.17
C VAL A 153 21.03 16.49 12.82
N PHE A 154 21.20 16.04 11.60
CA PHE A 154 20.77 14.71 11.19
C PHE A 154 21.88 13.71 11.48
N ARG A 155 21.59 12.72 12.33
CA ARG A 155 22.54 11.68 12.68
C ARG A 155 21.99 10.30 12.42
N THR A 156 22.78 9.50 11.72
CA THR A 156 22.57 8.06 11.56
C THR A 156 23.82 7.31 12.01
N ARG A 157 23.81 5.98 11.96
CA ARG A 157 25.00 5.17 12.29
C ARG A 157 26.22 5.48 11.40
N THR A 158 26.00 6.04 10.22
CA THR A 158 27.04 6.26 9.19
C THR A 158 27.23 7.71 8.79
N VAL A 159 26.28 8.58 9.08
CA VAL A 159 26.27 9.98 8.62
C VAL A 159 25.92 10.89 9.80
N THR A 160 26.70 11.95 9.98
CA THR A 160 26.37 13.08 10.83
C THR A 160 26.47 14.34 9.97
N GLN A 161 25.35 15.03 9.78
CA GLN A 161 25.28 16.19 8.90
C GLN A 161 24.50 17.32 9.56
N PRO A 162 25.05 18.57 9.64
CA PRO A 162 24.27 19.73 10.03
C PRO A 162 23.05 19.88 9.12
N THR A 163 21.87 19.86 9.72
CA THR A 163 20.60 19.92 9.00
C THR A 163 19.67 20.87 9.73
N PRO A 164 19.87 22.18 9.56
CA PRO A 164 19.07 23.19 10.27
C PRO A 164 17.59 23.05 9.90
N ILE A 165 16.73 23.28 10.88
CA ILE A 165 15.30 23.47 10.65
C ILE A 165 15.12 24.83 10.00
N ILE A 166 14.46 24.87 8.85
CA ILE A 166 14.32 26.07 8.00
C ILE A 166 12.85 26.46 7.84
N ASN A 167 12.64 27.64 7.25
CA ASN A 167 11.30 28.15 6.95
C ASN A 167 10.49 27.14 6.12
N GLY A 168 9.26 26.88 6.56
CA GLY A 168 8.36 25.94 5.90
C GLY A 168 8.42 24.52 6.44
N ASP A 169 9.42 24.16 7.26
CA ASP A 169 9.43 22.87 7.95
C ASP A 169 8.28 22.79 8.96
N THR A 170 7.73 21.61 9.08
CA THR A 170 6.68 21.34 10.08
C THR A 170 7.22 20.36 11.12
N ILE A 171 7.28 20.78 12.37
CA ILE A 171 7.71 19.96 13.50
C ILE A 171 6.49 19.16 13.98
N TRP A 172 6.60 17.83 13.98
CA TRP A 172 5.51 16.93 14.35
C TRP A 172 5.61 16.38 15.76
N GLU A 173 6.82 15.98 16.15
CA GLU A 173 7.06 15.26 17.39
C GLU A 173 8.39 15.70 18.01
N VAL A 174 8.43 15.70 19.34
CA VAL A 174 9.66 15.84 20.14
C VAL A 174 9.73 14.65 21.08
N ASP A 175 10.81 13.86 21.01
CA ASP A 175 11.00 12.61 21.77
C ASP A 175 9.82 11.64 21.66
N GLY A 176 9.27 11.50 20.44
CA GLY A 176 8.11 10.65 20.15
C GLY A 176 6.76 11.18 20.64
N ARG A 177 6.71 12.38 21.24
CA ARG A 177 5.46 13.02 21.67
C ARG A 177 5.02 14.05 20.64
N PRO A 178 3.76 14.02 20.17
CA PRO A 178 3.25 14.98 19.21
C PRO A 178 3.21 16.39 19.81
N VAL A 179 3.54 17.39 18.99
CA VAL A 179 3.45 18.81 19.32
C VAL A 179 2.53 19.52 18.32
N GLY A 180 1.65 20.38 18.79
CA GLY A 180 0.66 21.08 17.95
C GLY A 180 0.73 22.60 18.06
N THR A 181 1.40 23.15 19.06
CA THR A 181 1.57 24.59 19.28
C THR A 181 3.02 24.95 19.62
N PRO A 182 3.45 26.21 19.44
CA PRO A 182 4.78 26.66 19.85
C PRO A 182 5.05 26.50 21.34
N GLU A 183 4.02 26.66 22.17
CA GLU A 183 4.12 26.51 23.63
C GLU A 183 4.45 25.07 24.02
N GLU A 184 3.76 24.09 23.39
CA GLU A 184 4.05 22.67 23.56
C GLU A 184 5.46 22.33 23.07
N LEU A 185 5.88 22.91 21.93
CA LEU A 185 7.22 22.71 21.37
C LEU A 185 8.30 23.28 22.29
N ALA A 186 8.13 24.52 22.76
CA ALA A 186 9.07 25.14 23.70
C ALA A 186 9.17 24.36 25.01
N ALA A 187 8.02 23.97 25.59
CA ALA A 187 7.97 23.16 26.80
C ALA A 187 8.65 21.79 26.62
N ALA A 188 8.42 21.12 25.48
CA ALA A 188 9.07 19.85 25.16
C ALA A 188 10.60 20.00 24.98
N LEU A 189 11.07 21.10 24.40
CA LEU A 189 12.50 21.41 24.30
C LEU A 189 13.14 21.90 25.61
N ALA A 190 12.35 22.46 26.50
CA ALA A 190 12.85 22.90 27.82
C ALA A 190 13.06 21.74 28.80
N SER A 191 12.48 20.57 28.58
CA SER A 191 12.48 19.44 29.52
C SER A 191 13.14 18.21 28.92
N GLY A 192 13.99 17.51 29.69
CA GLY A 192 14.61 16.24 29.26
C GLY A 192 16.12 16.30 29.06
N PRO A 193 16.73 15.30 28.40
CA PRO A 193 18.18 15.22 28.14
C PRO A 193 18.70 16.41 27.31
N SER A 194 20.00 16.62 27.28
CA SER A 194 20.65 17.77 26.59
C SER A 194 20.34 17.83 25.07
N ILE A 195 19.92 16.74 24.48
CA ILE A 195 19.54 16.64 23.05
C ILE A 195 18.11 16.12 22.95
N ALA A 196 17.29 16.77 22.12
CA ALA A 196 15.94 16.35 21.77
C ALA A 196 15.94 15.64 20.42
N ALA A 197 15.20 14.55 20.31
CA ALA A 197 14.88 13.93 19.03
C ALA A 197 13.63 14.62 18.45
N VAL A 198 13.81 15.39 17.37
CA VAL A 198 12.76 16.21 16.75
C VAL A 198 12.43 15.66 15.37
N LYS A 199 11.21 15.14 15.22
CA LYS A 199 10.71 14.66 13.94
C LYS A 199 10.04 15.78 13.18
N ILE A 200 10.53 16.04 11.99
CA ILE A 200 10.01 17.10 11.12
C ILE A 200 9.44 16.54 9.83
N TYR A 201 8.60 17.33 9.16
CA TYR A 201 8.22 17.14 7.76
C TYR A 201 8.80 18.27 6.91
N ARG A 202 9.60 17.91 5.94
CA ARG A 202 10.22 18.80 4.95
C ARG A 202 10.05 18.20 3.57
N VAL A 203 9.17 18.73 2.76
CA VAL A 203 8.93 18.33 1.35
C VAL A 203 9.33 16.88 1.04
N GLU A 204 8.47 15.91 1.32
CA GLU A 204 8.69 14.46 1.08
C GLU A 204 9.70 13.75 2.00
N TRP A 205 10.34 14.46 2.90
CA TRP A 205 11.28 13.88 3.85
C TRP A 205 10.79 14.08 5.28
N THR A 206 10.86 13.02 6.10
CA THR A 206 10.44 13.04 7.51
C THR A 206 11.60 12.58 8.39
N PRO A 207 12.68 13.38 8.49
CA PRO A 207 13.81 13.03 9.31
C PRO A 207 13.48 13.22 10.79
N GLU A 208 14.20 12.45 11.61
CA GLU A 208 14.38 12.73 13.02
C GLU A 208 15.72 13.46 13.19
N LEU A 209 15.67 14.65 13.71
CA LEU A 209 16.83 15.53 13.91
C LEU A 209 17.16 15.64 15.40
N GLU A 210 18.44 15.72 15.71
CA GLU A 210 18.92 16.06 17.03
C GLU A 210 18.98 17.58 17.21
N VAL A 211 18.24 18.12 18.19
CA VAL A 211 18.19 19.55 18.51
C VAL A 211 18.73 19.77 19.94
N PRO A 212 19.71 20.67 20.13
CA PRO A 212 20.25 20.96 21.44
C PRO A 212 19.24 21.73 22.31
N ARG A 213 18.89 21.21 23.49
CA ARG A 213 17.90 21.77 24.42
C ARG A 213 18.38 22.97 25.20
N ALA A 214 19.66 22.99 25.59
CA ALA A 214 20.25 24.03 26.44
C ALA A 214 20.38 25.40 25.76
N GLN A 215 19.82 25.60 24.58
CA GLN A 215 20.03 26.78 23.74
C GLN A 215 18.73 27.52 23.42
N LEU A 216 17.65 27.32 24.21
CA LEU A 216 16.46 28.17 24.09
C LEU A 216 16.88 29.63 24.30
N LEU A 217 16.38 30.51 23.41
CA LEU A 217 16.68 31.92 23.44
C LEU A 217 15.96 32.61 24.64
N PRO A 218 16.52 33.66 25.20
CA PRO A 218 15.82 34.46 26.20
C PRO A 218 14.61 35.14 25.58
N GLY A 219 13.45 35.06 26.23
CA GLY A 219 12.21 35.65 25.77
C GLY A 219 11.02 35.27 26.61
N THR A 220 9.95 36.06 26.55
CA THR A 220 8.72 35.85 27.31
C THR A 220 7.71 35.01 26.55
N SER A 221 7.80 34.98 25.22
CA SER A 221 6.93 34.19 24.36
C SER A 221 7.61 32.90 23.87
N ALA A 222 6.84 31.84 23.61
CA ALA A 222 7.34 30.61 23.03
C ALA A 222 8.02 30.85 21.67
N LEU A 223 7.54 31.81 20.89
CA LEU A 223 8.14 32.17 19.59
C LEU A 223 9.55 32.76 19.79
N ASP A 224 9.73 33.64 20.77
CA ASP A 224 11.05 34.22 21.06
C ASP A 224 12.02 33.13 21.54
N GLN A 225 11.58 32.26 22.44
CA GLN A 225 12.39 31.15 22.97
C GLN A 225 12.84 30.18 21.87
N LEU A 226 11.98 29.92 20.91
CA LEU A 226 12.25 29.07 19.74
C LEU A 226 13.03 29.81 18.65
N GLY A 227 13.11 31.15 18.71
CA GLY A 227 13.73 31.97 17.67
C GLY A 227 13.01 31.90 16.32
N ILE A 228 11.67 31.90 16.31
CA ILE A 228 10.83 31.92 15.11
C ILE A 228 9.97 33.18 15.08
N SER A 229 9.74 33.71 13.87
CA SER A 229 8.95 34.96 13.71
C SER A 229 7.45 34.71 13.70
N SER A 230 7.02 33.59 13.10
CA SER A 230 5.61 33.21 13.03
C SER A 230 5.47 31.69 12.83
N TRP A 231 4.26 31.23 13.01
CA TRP A 231 3.93 29.83 12.84
C TRP A 231 2.52 29.62 12.30
N SER A 232 2.28 28.41 11.79
CA SER A 232 0.94 27.93 11.44
C SER A 232 0.85 26.42 11.68
N ARG A 233 -0.36 25.88 11.72
CA ARG A 233 -0.50 24.42 11.66
C ARG A 233 -0.16 23.89 10.27
N GLY A 234 0.65 22.83 10.19
CA GLY A 234 1.02 22.21 8.92
C GLY A 234 -0.17 21.54 8.26
N ARG A 235 -0.40 21.82 6.97
CA ARG A 235 -1.49 21.24 6.16
C ARG A 235 -0.99 20.73 4.79
N ASP A 236 0.27 20.89 4.50
CA ASP A 236 0.93 20.57 3.23
C ASP A 236 1.69 19.24 3.23
N TRP A 237 1.49 18.43 4.25
CA TRP A 237 2.06 17.11 4.38
C TRP A 237 1.29 16.05 3.56
N ARG A 238 1.96 14.95 3.24
CA ARG A 238 1.38 13.80 2.51
C ARG A 238 0.54 12.96 3.46
N ALA A 239 -0.70 12.63 3.05
CA ALA A 239 -1.57 11.76 3.83
C ALA A 239 -1.01 10.35 3.94
N THR A 240 -1.02 9.80 5.14
CA THR A 240 -0.51 8.45 5.45
C THR A 240 -1.60 7.51 5.98
N GLY A 241 -2.80 8.03 6.28
CA GLY A 241 -3.83 7.26 6.97
C GLY A 241 -3.30 6.65 8.26
N PHE A 242 -3.74 5.44 8.59
CA PHE A 242 -3.24 4.66 9.73
C PHE A 242 -1.91 3.95 9.47
N TYR A 243 -1.37 3.95 8.22
CA TYR A 243 -0.17 3.20 7.87
C TYR A 243 1.15 3.90 8.22
N ASN A 244 1.10 5.18 8.59
CA ASN A 244 2.29 6.03 8.79
C ASN A 244 3.25 6.09 7.57
N HIS A 245 2.81 5.56 6.42
CA HIS A 245 3.55 5.56 5.17
C HIS A 245 2.63 5.89 3.99
N TRP A 246 2.92 6.97 3.27
CA TRP A 246 2.04 7.49 2.21
C TRP A 246 1.94 6.58 0.98
N VAL A 247 3.02 5.82 0.64
CA VAL A 247 2.99 4.91 -0.52
C VAL A 247 2.08 3.73 -0.23
N THR A 248 2.23 3.07 0.93
CA THR A 248 1.36 1.98 1.39
C THR A 248 -0.10 2.40 1.37
N TYR A 249 -0.39 3.60 1.93
CA TYR A 249 -1.75 4.13 1.93
C TYR A 249 -2.28 4.36 0.52
N ALA A 250 -1.48 4.96 -0.37
CA ALA A 250 -1.86 5.21 -1.76
C ALA A 250 -2.18 3.93 -2.53
N GLU A 251 -1.35 2.88 -2.36
CA GLU A 251 -1.54 1.59 -3.03
C GLU A 251 -2.82 0.87 -2.56
N VAL A 252 -3.10 0.89 -1.25
CA VAL A 252 -4.36 0.34 -0.69
C VAL A 252 -5.57 1.14 -1.19
N LEU A 253 -5.50 2.47 -1.17
CA LEU A 253 -6.56 3.33 -1.70
C LEU A 253 -6.83 3.06 -3.17
N GLN A 254 -5.79 2.88 -3.98
CA GLN A 254 -5.88 2.59 -5.41
C GLN A 254 -6.64 1.27 -5.65
N LEU A 255 -6.33 0.21 -4.90
CA LEU A 255 -7.02 -1.08 -5.01
C LEU A 255 -8.49 -0.98 -4.62
N ILE A 256 -8.78 -0.36 -3.47
CA ILE A 256 -10.15 -0.28 -2.93
C ILE A 256 -11.01 0.72 -3.74
N ALA A 257 -10.43 1.83 -4.21
CA ALA A 257 -11.13 2.77 -5.10
C ALA A 257 -11.48 2.11 -6.45
N SER A 258 -10.55 1.32 -7.01
CA SER A 258 -10.82 0.54 -8.22
C SER A 258 -11.94 -0.48 -8.00
N LEU A 259 -11.93 -1.18 -6.87
CA LEU A 259 -12.98 -2.13 -6.49
C LEU A 259 -14.34 -1.43 -6.38
N ALA A 260 -14.42 -0.31 -5.64
CA ALA A 260 -15.65 0.46 -5.45
C ALA A 260 -16.21 1.00 -6.77
N LEU A 261 -15.33 1.56 -7.62
CA LEU A 261 -15.69 2.05 -8.95
C LEU A 261 -16.19 0.91 -9.86
N GLY A 262 -15.51 -0.24 -9.87
CA GLY A 262 -15.94 -1.40 -10.66
C GLY A 262 -17.30 -1.91 -10.22
N ILE A 263 -17.56 -2.04 -8.92
CA ILE A 263 -18.87 -2.43 -8.40
C ILE A 263 -19.93 -1.40 -8.83
N PHE A 264 -19.64 -0.09 -8.72
CA PHE A 264 -20.54 0.97 -9.20
C PHE A 264 -20.83 0.80 -10.71
N LEU A 265 -19.81 0.57 -11.53
CA LEU A 265 -19.98 0.37 -12.98
C LEU A 265 -20.78 -0.88 -13.31
N GLY A 266 -20.74 -1.92 -12.49
CA GLY A 266 -21.53 -3.14 -12.64
C GLY A 266 -23.01 -3.00 -12.29
N LEU A 267 -23.41 -2.01 -11.48
CA LEU A 267 -24.81 -1.83 -11.06
C LEU A 267 -25.71 -1.46 -12.25
N LYS A 268 -26.88 -2.12 -12.39
CA LYS A 268 -27.92 -1.75 -13.36
C LYS A 268 -28.60 -0.44 -12.98
N GLN A 269 -28.97 -0.29 -11.69
CA GLN A 269 -29.69 0.87 -11.19
C GLN A 269 -28.71 1.94 -10.68
N LYS A 270 -28.28 2.85 -11.55
CA LYS A 270 -27.34 3.94 -11.22
C LYS A 270 -27.90 5.01 -10.26
N ARG A 271 -29.23 5.03 -10.05
CA ARG A 271 -29.91 5.97 -9.13
C ARG A 271 -30.27 5.34 -7.78
N SER A 272 -29.86 4.09 -7.53
CA SER A 272 -30.11 3.44 -6.24
C SER A 272 -29.26 4.07 -5.13
N LEU A 273 -29.69 3.95 -3.87
CA LEU A 273 -28.92 4.38 -2.70
C LEU A 273 -27.50 3.75 -2.70
N MET A 274 -27.41 2.48 -3.07
CA MET A 274 -26.11 1.79 -3.19
C MET A 274 -25.19 2.47 -4.22
N ALA A 275 -25.73 2.89 -5.37
CA ALA A 275 -24.95 3.58 -6.39
C ALA A 275 -24.44 4.95 -5.88
N VAL A 276 -25.30 5.69 -5.16
CA VAL A 276 -24.92 6.98 -4.56
C VAL A 276 -23.83 6.78 -3.51
N LEU A 277 -23.99 5.81 -2.59
CA LEU A 277 -23.00 5.52 -1.55
C LEU A 277 -21.66 5.08 -2.14
N LEU A 278 -21.65 4.24 -3.18
CA LEU A 278 -20.43 3.84 -3.87
C LEU A 278 -19.77 5.02 -4.59
N LEU A 279 -20.53 5.91 -5.21
CA LEU A 279 -19.97 7.09 -5.87
C LEU A 279 -19.34 8.05 -4.85
N LEU A 280 -19.99 8.27 -3.71
CA LEU A 280 -19.45 9.06 -2.60
C LEU A 280 -18.18 8.39 -2.02
N ALA A 281 -18.18 7.05 -1.88
CA ALA A 281 -17.00 6.33 -1.44
C ALA A 281 -15.84 6.48 -2.45
N VAL A 282 -16.09 6.34 -3.75
CA VAL A 282 -15.08 6.56 -4.79
C VAL A 282 -14.54 7.99 -4.72
N ALA A 283 -15.41 9.00 -4.60
CA ALA A 283 -14.98 10.40 -4.48
C ALA A 283 -14.09 10.62 -3.25
N GLY A 284 -14.47 10.08 -2.10
CA GLY A 284 -13.67 10.15 -0.87
C GLY A 284 -12.32 9.43 -0.98
N LEU A 285 -12.31 8.21 -1.55
CA LEU A 285 -11.09 7.43 -1.76
C LEU A 285 -10.13 8.13 -2.73
N VAL A 286 -10.65 8.71 -3.82
CA VAL A 286 -9.87 9.49 -4.79
C VAL A 286 -9.32 10.77 -4.15
N PHE A 287 -10.13 11.45 -3.33
CA PHE A 287 -9.66 12.59 -2.54
C PHE A 287 -8.48 12.20 -1.64
N ALA A 288 -8.63 11.12 -0.84
CA ALA A 288 -7.56 10.65 0.03
C ALA A 288 -6.32 10.23 -0.76
N LEU A 289 -6.50 9.53 -1.91
CA LEU A 289 -5.43 9.15 -2.82
C LEU A 289 -4.69 10.39 -3.36
N ALA A 290 -5.41 11.44 -3.74
CA ALA A 290 -4.82 12.71 -4.15
C ALA A 290 -3.95 13.32 -3.05
N MET A 291 -4.40 13.27 -1.79
CA MET A 291 -3.69 13.83 -0.63
C MET A 291 -2.42 13.02 -0.25
N THR A 292 -2.26 11.78 -0.72
CA THR A 292 -0.99 11.03 -0.55
C THR A 292 0.15 11.59 -1.38
N VAL A 293 -0.17 12.32 -2.45
CA VAL A 293 0.78 12.87 -3.42
C VAL A 293 1.74 11.81 -3.98
N THR A 294 1.23 10.61 -4.25
CA THR A 294 1.99 9.47 -4.77
C THR A 294 1.72 9.32 -6.27
N ARG A 295 2.61 9.89 -7.10
CA ARG A 295 2.47 9.96 -8.58
C ARG A 295 2.20 8.60 -9.22
N ALA A 296 2.95 7.57 -8.81
CA ALA A 296 2.81 6.23 -9.39
C ALA A 296 1.44 5.61 -9.13
N SER A 297 0.89 5.75 -7.91
CA SER A 297 -0.45 5.24 -7.58
C SER A 297 -1.56 6.05 -8.28
N TRP A 298 -1.33 7.34 -8.55
CA TRP A 298 -2.26 8.14 -9.36
C TRP A 298 -2.30 7.67 -10.81
N ILE A 299 -1.12 7.42 -11.41
CA ILE A 299 -1.02 6.87 -12.77
C ILE A 299 -1.64 5.46 -12.78
N GLY A 300 -1.33 4.63 -11.79
CA GLY A 300 -1.92 3.31 -11.62
C GLY A 300 -3.45 3.37 -11.55
N PHE A 301 -4.02 4.29 -10.76
CA PHE A 301 -5.48 4.47 -10.69
C PHE A 301 -6.08 5.01 -12.00
N ALA A 302 -5.41 5.93 -12.68
CA ALA A 302 -5.86 6.43 -13.99
C ALA A 302 -5.90 5.30 -15.03
N ILE A 303 -4.90 4.42 -15.05
CA ILE A 303 -4.88 3.22 -15.90
C ILE A 303 -6.01 2.26 -15.50
N SER A 304 -6.27 2.08 -14.19
CA SER A 304 -7.42 1.29 -13.70
C SER A 304 -8.73 1.83 -14.25
N VAL A 305 -8.96 3.14 -14.14
CA VAL A 305 -10.18 3.81 -14.64
C VAL A 305 -10.31 3.66 -16.14
N LEU A 306 -9.23 3.89 -16.89
CA LEU A 306 -9.22 3.74 -18.35
C LEU A 306 -9.59 2.30 -18.76
N ALA A 307 -8.96 1.30 -18.14
CA ALA A 307 -9.27 -0.10 -18.42
C ALA A 307 -10.74 -0.44 -18.11
N MET A 308 -11.27 0.05 -16.98
CA MET A 308 -12.68 -0.16 -16.62
C MET A 308 -13.63 0.53 -17.62
N LEU A 309 -13.32 1.74 -18.06
CA LEU A 309 -14.12 2.46 -19.05
C LEU A 309 -14.10 1.78 -20.41
N LEU A 310 -12.96 1.26 -20.85
CA LEU A 310 -12.83 0.49 -22.10
C LEU A 310 -13.69 -0.78 -22.08
N LEU A 311 -13.90 -1.37 -20.91
CA LEU A 311 -14.70 -2.57 -20.72
C LEU A 311 -16.21 -2.32 -20.64
N THR A 312 -16.61 -1.14 -20.16
CA THR A 312 -18.01 -0.90 -19.75
C THR A 312 -18.72 0.18 -20.52
N SER A 313 -17.97 1.04 -21.23
CA SER A 313 -18.51 2.28 -21.77
C SER A 313 -18.44 2.34 -23.29
N SER A 314 -19.34 3.12 -23.88
CA SER A 314 -19.31 3.43 -25.30
C SER A 314 -18.10 4.35 -25.64
N ARG A 315 -17.65 4.32 -26.89
CA ARG A 315 -16.59 5.23 -27.36
C ARG A 315 -16.91 6.70 -27.05
N ARG A 316 -18.19 7.10 -27.20
CA ARG A 316 -18.65 8.45 -26.91
C ARG A 316 -18.46 8.80 -25.41
N THR A 317 -18.81 7.90 -24.51
CA THR A 317 -18.62 8.07 -23.06
C THR A 317 -17.14 8.19 -22.71
N ILE A 318 -16.29 7.36 -23.30
CA ILE A 318 -14.83 7.40 -23.08
C ILE A 318 -14.25 8.76 -23.49
N VAL A 319 -14.65 9.25 -24.66
CA VAL A 319 -14.22 10.58 -25.15
C VAL A 319 -14.70 11.70 -24.22
N ILE A 320 -15.98 11.69 -23.82
CA ILE A 320 -16.52 12.70 -22.89
C ILE A 320 -15.78 12.69 -21.56
N VAL A 321 -15.64 11.49 -20.94
CA VAL A 321 -14.94 11.36 -19.66
C VAL A 321 -13.47 11.77 -19.79
N GLY A 322 -12.78 11.35 -20.84
CA GLY A 322 -11.40 11.75 -21.12
C GLY A 322 -11.25 13.27 -21.27
N THR A 323 -12.11 13.90 -22.07
CA THR A 323 -12.10 15.36 -22.27
C THR A 323 -12.36 16.11 -20.96
N CYS A 324 -13.29 15.64 -20.12
CA CYS A 324 -13.54 16.24 -18.80
C CYS A 324 -12.42 15.97 -17.78
N ALA A 325 -11.77 14.82 -17.85
CA ALA A 325 -10.69 14.45 -16.95
C ALA A 325 -9.39 15.22 -17.22
N ILE A 326 -9.08 15.53 -18.48
CA ILE A 326 -7.84 16.25 -18.85
C ILE A 326 -7.68 17.59 -18.10
N PRO A 327 -8.66 18.51 -18.07
CA PRO A 327 -8.54 19.76 -17.33
C PRO A 327 -8.36 19.54 -15.82
N LEU A 328 -9.02 18.52 -15.24
CA LEU A 328 -8.90 18.21 -13.82
C LEU A 328 -7.50 17.68 -13.48
N VAL A 329 -6.94 16.82 -14.33
CA VAL A 329 -5.57 16.31 -14.19
C VAL A 329 -4.57 17.45 -14.32
N LEU A 330 -4.72 18.30 -15.33
CA LEU A 330 -3.86 19.47 -15.51
C LEU A 330 -3.93 20.43 -14.33
N ALA A 331 -5.13 20.74 -13.84
CA ALA A 331 -5.30 21.56 -12.64
C ALA A 331 -4.64 20.90 -11.41
N GLY A 332 -4.78 19.58 -11.25
CA GLY A 332 -4.11 18.82 -10.19
C GLY A 332 -2.59 18.90 -10.29
N VAL A 333 -2.02 18.74 -11.48
CA VAL A 333 -0.58 18.86 -11.74
C VAL A 333 -0.08 20.27 -11.43
N VAL A 334 -0.80 21.32 -11.88
CA VAL A 334 -0.43 22.73 -11.61
C VAL A 334 -0.49 23.02 -10.10
N LEU A 335 -1.54 22.61 -9.41
CA LEU A 335 -1.66 22.79 -7.96
C LEU A 335 -0.54 22.07 -7.19
N LEU A 336 -0.15 20.88 -7.64
CA LEU A 336 0.97 20.15 -7.08
C LEU A 336 2.30 20.84 -7.31
N GLN A 337 2.52 21.34 -8.52
CA GLN A 337 3.74 22.05 -8.88
C GLN A 337 3.87 23.35 -8.05
N GLN A 338 2.77 24.09 -7.85
CA GLN A 338 2.75 25.27 -6.99
C GLN A 338 3.04 24.93 -5.52
N ARG A 339 2.53 23.81 -5.02
CA ARG A 339 2.78 23.40 -3.62
C ARG A 339 4.18 22.83 -3.38
N ARG A 340 4.81 22.23 -4.39
CA ARG A 340 6.08 21.51 -4.24
C ARG A 340 7.32 22.27 -4.67
N SER A 341 7.19 23.35 -5.41
CA SER A 341 8.31 24.06 -6.06
C SER A 341 9.18 23.18 -6.98
N ILE A 342 8.75 21.94 -7.26
CA ILE A 342 9.44 20.94 -8.08
C ILE A 342 8.43 20.44 -9.12
N GLY A 343 8.78 20.54 -10.40
CA GLY A 343 7.93 20.10 -11.51
C GLY A 343 7.77 18.58 -11.55
N PHE A 344 6.70 18.12 -12.19
CA PHE A 344 6.40 16.68 -12.34
C PHE A 344 7.51 15.91 -13.08
N PHE A 345 8.27 16.60 -13.93
CA PHE A 345 9.40 16.08 -14.72
C PHE A 345 10.72 16.84 -14.44
N ASP A 346 10.87 17.45 -13.28
CA ASP A 346 12.08 18.20 -12.94
C ASP A 346 13.26 17.23 -12.74
N GLN A 347 14.37 17.47 -13.46
CA GLN A 347 15.62 16.72 -13.30
C GLN A 347 16.24 16.85 -11.89
N ARG A 348 15.82 17.87 -11.13
CA ARG A 348 16.18 18.07 -9.72
C ARG A 348 15.38 17.19 -8.77
N ASP A 349 14.42 16.38 -9.29
CA ASP A 349 13.67 15.39 -8.49
C ASP A 349 14.63 14.27 -8.04
N GLN A 350 15.13 14.42 -6.83
CA GLN A 350 16.01 13.42 -6.18
C GLN A 350 15.41 12.01 -6.20
N SER A 351 14.08 11.88 -6.23
CA SER A 351 13.39 10.60 -6.26
C SER A 351 13.57 9.85 -7.59
N THR A 352 13.70 10.55 -8.71
CA THR A 352 13.91 9.93 -10.03
C THR A 352 15.37 9.53 -10.22
N SER A 353 16.30 10.44 -9.96
CA SER A 353 17.74 10.17 -10.07
C SER A 353 18.20 9.04 -9.15
N TRP A 354 17.63 8.99 -7.94
CA TRP A 354 17.89 7.91 -7.00
C TRP A 354 17.41 6.54 -7.53
N ARG A 355 16.20 6.47 -8.13
CA ARG A 355 15.72 5.21 -8.72
C ARG A 355 16.59 4.73 -9.87
N GLU A 356 17.03 5.64 -10.75
CA GLU A 356 17.91 5.29 -11.85
C GLU A 356 19.20 4.65 -11.36
N THR A 357 19.83 5.22 -10.33
CA THR A 357 21.04 4.66 -9.71
C THR A 357 20.76 3.26 -9.14
N VAL A 358 19.73 3.12 -8.31
CA VAL A 358 19.37 1.86 -7.66
C VAL A 358 18.98 0.78 -8.69
N TRP A 359 18.29 1.14 -9.76
CA TRP A 359 17.94 0.19 -10.83
C TRP A 359 19.16 -0.27 -11.61
N LYS A 360 20.08 0.64 -11.95
CA LYS A 360 21.32 0.30 -12.64
C LYS A 360 22.17 -0.65 -11.80
N GLU A 361 22.39 -0.32 -10.53
CA GLU A 361 23.16 -1.14 -9.59
C GLU A 361 22.50 -2.50 -9.35
N GLY A 362 21.18 -2.52 -9.11
CA GLY A 362 20.42 -3.76 -8.92
C GLY A 362 20.44 -4.66 -10.14
N PHE A 363 20.34 -4.11 -11.36
CA PHE A 363 20.47 -4.88 -12.59
C PHE A 363 21.89 -5.42 -12.78
N GLN A 364 22.92 -4.61 -12.51
CA GLN A 364 24.32 -5.06 -12.55
C GLN A 364 24.57 -6.21 -11.58
N LEU A 365 24.04 -6.12 -10.36
CA LEU A 365 24.13 -7.21 -9.38
C LEU A 365 23.39 -8.46 -9.86
N LEU A 366 22.21 -8.32 -10.46
CA LEU A 366 21.43 -9.45 -10.99
C LEU A 366 22.22 -10.24 -12.05
N VAL A 367 22.86 -9.54 -12.99
CA VAL A 367 23.60 -10.19 -14.09
C VAL A 367 25.05 -10.53 -13.73
N SER A 368 25.55 -10.16 -12.57
CA SER A 368 26.93 -10.39 -12.14
C SER A 368 27.28 -11.87 -11.91
N SER A 369 26.26 -12.71 -11.71
CA SER A 369 26.45 -14.15 -11.45
C SER A 369 25.26 -14.97 -11.95
N PRO A 370 25.49 -16.14 -12.57
CA PRO A 370 24.42 -17.10 -12.91
C PRO A 370 23.56 -17.49 -11.71
N ARG A 371 24.14 -17.56 -10.51
CA ARG A 371 23.42 -17.81 -9.27
C ARG A 371 22.35 -16.74 -9.01
N HIS A 372 22.69 -15.46 -9.18
CA HIS A 372 21.74 -14.36 -8.97
C HIS A 372 20.58 -14.42 -9.97
N LEU A 373 20.85 -14.81 -11.22
CA LEU A 373 19.81 -14.99 -12.23
C LEU A 373 18.87 -16.15 -11.91
N ILE A 374 19.39 -17.28 -11.36
CA ILE A 374 18.59 -18.49 -11.15
C ILE A 374 17.85 -18.48 -9.82
N VAL A 375 18.53 -18.20 -8.71
CA VAL A 375 17.94 -18.28 -7.36
C VAL A 375 17.86 -16.93 -6.65
N GLY A 376 18.48 -15.90 -7.20
CA GLY A 376 18.55 -14.58 -6.59
C GLY A 376 19.54 -14.48 -5.43
N VAL A 377 19.51 -13.33 -4.75
CA VAL A 377 20.36 -13.07 -3.58
C VAL A 377 19.68 -13.42 -2.26
N GLY A 378 18.36 -13.70 -2.28
CA GLY A 378 17.52 -13.96 -1.12
C GLY A 378 16.73 -12.73 -0.68
N MET A 379 15.54 -12.99 -0.11
CA MET A 379 14.63 -11.94 0.34
C MET A 379 15.26 -11.10 1.45
N ASP A 380 15.24 -9.78 1.28
CA ASP A 380 15.77 -8.76 2.20
C ASP A 380 17.30 -8.84 2.47
N SER A 381 18.04 -9.71 1.75
CA SER A 381 19.51 -9.83 1.87
C SER A 381 20.24 -8.56 1.40
N ILE A 382 19.63 -7.80 0.50
CA ILE A 382 20.16 -6.53 -0.02
C ILE A 382 20.50 -5.57 1.12
N LYS A 383 19.66 -5.48 2.15
CA LYS A 383 19.86 -4.60 3.30
C LYS A 383 21.05 -5.00 4.18
N GLY A 384 21.42 -6.28 4.18
CA GLY A 384 22.57 -6.80 4.92
C GLY A 384 23.88 -6.63 4.18
N HIS A 385 23.86 -6.84 2.85
CA HIS A 385 25.06 -6.97 2.01
C HIS A 385 25.29 -5.78 1.07
N TRP A 386 24.56 -4.68 1.22
CA TRP A 386 24.68 -3.53 0.32
C TRP A 386 26.09 -2.96 0.19
N ARG A 387 26.90 -3.03 1.27
CA ARG A 387 28.31 -2.58 1.25
C ARG A 387 29.18 -3.46 0.40
N GLU A 388 29.03 -4.79 0.51
CA GLU A 388 29.78 -5.77 -0.27
C GLU A 388 29.49 -5.63 -1.78
N TRP A 389 28.25 -5.26 -2.11
CA TRP A 389 27.78 -5.10 -3.48
C TRP A 389 27.83 -3.65 -3.98
N SER A 390 28.38 -2.73 -3.18
CA SER A 390 28.49 -1.30 -3.52
C SER A 390 27.18 -0.66 -3.98
N LEU A 391 26.05 -1.06 -3.36
CA LEU A 391 24.72 -0.57 -3.71
C LEU A 391 24.41 0.78 -3.05
N PHE A 392 23.37 1.45 -3.56
CA PHE A 392 22.86 2.73 -3.04
C PHE A 392 23.92 3.83 -3.06
N ASP A 393 24.68 3.92 -4.18
CA ASP A 393 25.80 4.85 -4.34
C ASP A 393 26.79 4.72 -3.15
N ASN A 394 27.19 3.48 -2.87
CA ASN A 394 28.02 3.15 -1.69
C ASN A 394 27.46 3.66 -0.36
N GLY A 395 26.10 3.66 -0.23
CA GLY A 395 25.40 4.08 0.98
C GLY A 395 25.20 5.59 1.10
N ARG A 396 25.51 6.38 0.07
CA ARG A 396 25.13 7.80 -0.01
C ARG A 396 23.62 7.98 -0.19
N GLN A 397 22.97 6.98 -0.79
CA GLN A 397 21.52 6.92 -0.94
C GLN A 397 20.89 6.07 0.17
N PRO A 398 19.61 6.31 0.54
CA PRO A 398 18.92 5.52 1.55
C PRO A 398 18.90 4.03 1.21
N VAL A 399 19.40 3.19 2.12
CA VAL A 399 19.42 1.73 1.97
C VAL A 399 18.00 1.18 2.13
N GLY A 400 17.54 0.39 1.15
CA GLY A 400 16.19 -0.14 1.17
C GLY A 400 15.97 -1.27 0.16
N HIS A 401 15.02 -1.08 -0.72
CA HIS A 401 14.64 -1.99 -1.81
C HIS A 401 14.81 -1.29 -3.18
N MET A 402 14.69 -2.05 -4.28
CA MET A 402 14.92 -1.55 -5.65
C MET A 402 13.78 -0.68 -6.21
N HIS A 403 12.74 -0.38 -5.45
CA HIS A 403 11.57 0.41 -5.90
C HIS A 403 11.00 -0.04 -7.25
N SER A 404 11.00 -1.34 -7.50
CA SER A 404 10.37 -2.00 -8.66
C SER A 404 10.06 -3.44 -8.30
N ASN A 405 8.82 -3.89 -8.46
CA ASN A 405 8.47 -5.30 -8.26
C ASN A 405 9.29 -6.20 -9.18
N VAL A 406 9.43 -5.82 -10.45
CA VAL A 406 10.10 -6.64 -11.46
C VAL A 406 11.56 -6.85 -11.07
N LEU A 407 12.28 -5.77 -10.80
CA LEU A 407 13.70 -5.86 -10.44
C LEU A 407 13.90 -6.50 -9.07
N GLN A 408 13.09 -6.14 -8.08
CA GLN A 408 13.20 -6.69 -6.72
C GLN A 408 12.93 -8.20 -6.70
N ILE A 409 11.87 -8.67 -7.37
CA ILE A 409 11.55 -10.10 -7.43
C ILE A 409 12.66 -10.86 -8.17
N ALA A 410 13.14 -10.34 -9.32
CA ALA A 410 14.22 -10.96 -10.05
C ALA A 410 15.50 -11.04 -9.21
N LEU A 411 15.87 -9.95 -8.55
CA LEU A 411 17.10 -9.87 -7.77
C LEU A 411 17.03 -10.73 -6.49
N GLU A 412 15.91 -10.70 -5.75
CA GLU A 412 15.79 -11.47 -4.53
C GLU A 412 15.51 -12.95 -4.76
N ARG A 413 14.72 -13.32 -5.78
CA ARG A 413 14.17 -14.68 -5.96
C ARG A 413 14.58 -15.36 -7.26
N GLY A 414 15.34 -14.66 -8.11
CA GLY A 414 15.76 -15.11 -9.42
C GLY A 414 14.73 -14.86 -10.52
N VAL A 415 15.18 -14.92 -11.76
CA VAL A 415 14.36 -14.75 -12.97
C VAL A 415 13.24 -15.80 -13.09
N PRO A 416 13.47 -17.09 -12.73
CA PRO A 416 12.38 -18.08 -12.73
C PRO A 416 11.19 -17.67 -11.85
N ALA A 417 11.44 -17.12 -10.64
CA ALA A 417 10.39 -16.63 -9.77
C ALA A 417 9.67 -15.41 -10.36
N LEU A 418 10.39 -14.50 -11.02
CA LEU A 418 9.80 -13.38 -11.75
C LEU A 418 8.87 -13.88 -12.87
N ILE A 419 9.30 -14.86 -13.66
CA ILE A 419 8.47 -15.43 -14.75
C ILE A 419 7.18 -16.03 -14.18
N VAL A 420 7.27 -16.81 -13.10
CA VAL A 420 6.09 -17.40 -12.45
C VAL A 420 5.17 -16.31 -11.89
N TRP A 421 5.72 -15.23 -11.33
CA TRP A 421 4.94 -14.10 -10.86
C TRP A 421 4.21 -13.39 -12.01
N LEU A 422 4.87 -13.19 -13.15
CA LEU A 422 4.21 -12.62 -14.35
C LEU A 422 3.11 -13.55 -14.88
N ILE A 423 3.33 -14.86 -14.87
CA ILE A 423 2.30 -15.85 -15.22
C ILE A 423 1.11 -15.76 -14.25
N LEU A 424 1.36 -15.64 -12.94
CA LEU A 424 0.30 -15.46 -11.93
C LEU A 424 -0.57 -14.24 -12.25
N ILE A 425 0.07 -13.09 -12.52
CA ILE A 425 -0.66 -11.86 -12.88
C ILE A 425 -1.44 -12.06 -14.17
N GLY A 426 -0.83 -12.64 -15.21
CA GLY A 426 -1.48 -12.90 -16.50
C GLY A 426 -2.67 -13.85 -16.39
N VAL A 427 -2.55 -14.94 -15.65
CA VAL A 427 -3.65 -15.90 -15.40
C VAL A 427 -4.79 -15.24 -14.62
N TYR A 428 -4.46 -14.43 -13.59
CA TYR A 428 -5.45 -13.69 -12.81
C TYR A 428 -6.19 -12.67 -13.68
N LEU A 429 -5.49 -11.85 -14.46
CA LEU A 429 -6.12 -10.90 -15.39
C LEU A 429 -7.00 -11.57 -16.42
N ARG A 430 -6.56 -12.72 -16.99
CA ARG A 430 -7.37 -13.52 -17.93
C ARG A 430 -8.65 -14.05 -17.28
N MET A 431 -8.57 -14.53 -16.05
CA MET A 431 -9.73 -14.97 -15.28
C MET A 431 -10.72 -13.81 -15.07
N LEU A 432 -10.23 -12.67 -14.58
CA LEU A 432 -11.04 -11.48 -14.37
C LEU A 432 -11.72 -11.00 -15.65
N TRP A 433 -10.98 -10.97 -16.77
CA TRP A 433 -11.52 -10.64 -18.08
C TRP A 433 -12.71 -11.54 -18.48
N ARG A 434 -12.62 -12.84 -18.22
CA ARG A 434 -13.72 -13.78 -18.48
C ARG A 434 -14.91 -13.50 -17.58
N LEU A 435 -14.67 -13.21 -16.29
CA LEU A 435 -15.72 -12.88 -15.32
C LEU A 435 -16.50 -11.62 -15.70
N THR A 436 -15.87 -10.61 -16.29
CA THR A 436 -16.56 -9.39 -16.73
C THR A 436 -17.65 -9.66 -17.78
N ARG A 437 -17.62 -10.80 -18.44
CA ARG A 437 -18.54 -11.20 -19.52
C ARG A 437 -19.58 -12.24 -19.11
N ARG A 438 -19.34 -12.96 -18.01
CA ARG A 438 -20.12 -14.15 -17.62
C ARG A 438 -20.83 -14.04 -16.28
N SER A 439 -20.58 -13.01 -15.51
CA SER A 439 -21.12 -12.86 -14.16
C SER A 439 -22.41 -12.05 -14.13
N ASP A 440 -23.15 -12.19 -13.01
CA ASP A 440 -24.24 -11.29 -12.63
C ASP A 440 -23.73 -9.85 -12.42
N ASP A 441 -24.63 -8.91 -12.20
CA ASP A 441 -24.28 -7.49 -12.08
C ASP A 441 -23.23 -7.20 -11.02
N PHE A 442 -23.38 -7.82 -9.84
CA PHE A 442 -22.42 -7.60 -8.73
C PHE A 442 -21.09 -8.31 -9.03
N GLY A 443 -21.13 -9.58 -9.41
CA GLY A 443 -19.91 -10.34 -9.77
C GLY A 443 -19.16 -9.71 -10.92
N ARG A 444 -19.88 -9.20 -11.92
CA ARG A 444 -19.31 -8.42 -13.04
C ARG A 444 -18.63 -7.14 -12.53
N GLY A 445 -19.30 -6.38 -11.67
CA GLY A 445 -18.74 -5.16 -11.09
C GLY A 445 -17.50 -5.43 -10.25
N LEU A 446 -17.52 -6.48 -9.43
CA LEU A 446 -16.36 -6.95 -8.65
C LEU A 446 -15.20 -7.30 -9.58
N ALA A 447 -15.44 -8.06 -10.66
CA ALA A 447 -14.43 -8.46 -11.63
C ALA A 447 -13.83 -7.27 -12.38
N ILE A 448 -14.66 -6.30 -12.80
CA ILE A 448 -14.22 -5.04 -13.43
C ILE A 448 -13.30 -4.26 -12.49
N GLY A 449 -13.71 -4.09 -11.22
CA GLY A 449 -12.95 -3.37 -10.22
C GLY A 449 -11.62 -4.06 -9.87
N ALA A 450 -11.65 -5.39 -9.71
CA ALA A 450 -10.46 -6.19 -9.47
C ALA A 450 -9.48 -6.17 -10.66
N LEU A 451 -9.99 -6.20 -11.91
CA LEU A 451 -9.16 -6.11 -13.11
C LEU A 451 -8.49 -4.74 -13.23
N GLY A 452 -9.25 -3.65 -13.07
CA GLY A 452 -8.69 -2.31 -13.03
C GLY A 452 -7.68 -2.16 -11.91
N GLY A 453 -8.03 -2.60 -10.68
CA GLY A 453 -7.15 -2.56 -9.52
C GLY A 453 -5.85 -3.34 -9.72
N ALA A 454 -5.91 -4.56 -10.29
CA ALA A 454 -4.73 -5.37 -10.58
C ALA A 454 -3.82 -4.74 -11.65
N LEU A 455 -4.39 -4.15 -12.70
CA LEU A 455 -3.62 -3.41 -13.70
C LEU A 455 -2.94 -2.20 -13.10
N GLY A 456 -3.65 -1.40 -12.31
CA GLY A 456 -3.07 -0.24 -11.62
C GLY A 456 -1.98 -0.63 -10.64
N PHE A 457 -2.19 -1.68 -9.85
CA PHE A 457 -1.20 -2.24 -8.93
C PHE A 457 0.07 -2.74 -9.65
N PHE A 458 -0.10 -3.41 -10.79
CA PHE A 458 1.03 -3.85 -11.62
C PHE A 458 1.82 -2.64 -12.16
N MET A 459 1.12 -1.62 -12.67
CA MET A 459 1.75 -0.44 -13.25
C MET A 459 2.47 0.42 -12.20
N SER A 460 1.85 0.65 -11.04
CA SER A 460 2.54 1.34 -9.93
C SER A 460 3.72 0.52 -9.39
N GLY A 461 3.61 -0.80 -9.42
CA GLY A 461 4.66 -1.73 -9.03
C GLY A 461 5.89 -1.75 -9.95
N LEU A 462 5.84 -1.14 -11.13
CA LEU A 462 7.04 -0.96 -11.97
C LEU A 462 8.04 0.01 -11.33
N VAL A 463 7.54 0.97 -10.55
CA VAL A 463 8.34 2.03 -9.89
C VAL A 463 8.21 2.03 -8.36
N HIS A 464 7.51 1.05 -7.80
CA HIS A 464 7.39 0.77 -6.36
C HIS A 464 7.55 -0.72 -6.10
N TYR A 465 7.94 -1.09 -4.87
CA TYR A 465 7.95 -2.50 -4.44
C TYR A 465 6.71 -2.79 -3.58
N ASN A 466 5.52 -2.61 -4.16
CA ASN A 466 4.25 -2.81 -3.47
C ASN A 466 3.92 -4.29 -3.21
N TRP A 467 4.53 -5.24 -3.96
CA TRP A 467 4.43 -6.68 -3.67
C TRP A 467 5.13 -7.10 -2.38
N GLY A 468 6.09 -6.32 -1.90
CA GLY A 468 6.78 -6.54 -0.62
C GLY A 468 6.05 -5.93 0.57
N ASP A 469 5.00 -5.14 0.32
CA ASP A 469 4.22 -4.46 1.34
C ASP A 469 3.06 -5.35 1.80
N SER A 470 3.16 -5.86 3.02
CA SER A 470 2.20 -6.84 3.55
C SER A 470 0.77 -6.29 3.65
N GLU A 471 0.60 -5.01 3.90
CA GLU A 471 -0.70 -4.33 3.96
C GLU A 471 -1.37 -4.33 2.59
N VAL A 472 -0.61 -4.00 1.56
CA VAL A 472 -1.11 -3.89 0.18
C VAL A 472 -1.45 -5.27 -0.38
N VAL A 473 -0.54 -6.25 -0.23
CA VAL A 473 -0.79 -7.60 -0.75
C VAL A 473 -1.90 -8.34 0.02
N THR A 474 -2.15 -8.02 1.30
CA THR A 474 -3.30 -8.54 2.04
C THR A 474 -4.61 -8.15 1.36
N VAL A 475 -4.77 -6.88 0.99
CA VAL A 475 -5.96 -6.39 0.27
C VAL A 475 -6.04 -7.02 -1.13
N PHE A 476 -4.90 -7.10 -1.85
CA PHE A 476 -4.84 -7.71 -3.17
C PHE A 476 -5.27 -9.18 -3.16
N TYR A 477 -4.73 -10.00 -2.25
CA TYR A 477 -5.07 -11.41 -2.13
C TYR A 477 -6.51 -11.61 -1.63
N PHE A 478 -7.00 -10.74 -0.75
CA PHE A 478 -8.38 -10.79 -0.29
C PHE A 478 -9.36 -10.57 -1.45
N ILE A 479 -9.13 -9.55 -2.27
CA ILE A 479 -9.94 -9.27 -3.48
C ILE A 479 -9.83 -10.43 -4.47
N MET A 480 -8.63 -10.99 -4.69
CA MET A 480 -8.42 -12.16 -5.55
C MET A 480 -9.26 -13.34 -5.07
N GLY A 481 -9.26 -13.61 -3.76
CA GLY A 481 -10.07 -14.67 -3.16
C GLY A 481 -11.58 -14.46 -3.39
N LEU A 482 -12.09 -13.23 -3.24
CA LEU A 482 -13.50 -12.91 -3.53
C LEU A 482 -13.84 -13.20 -5.00
N CYS A 483 -12.96 -12.84 -5.94
CA CYS A 483 -13.18 -13.09 -7.37
C CYS A 483 -13.18 -14.59 -7.71
N LEU A 484 -12.37 -15.40 -7.02
CA LEU A 484 -12.38 -16.86 -7.21
C LEU A 484 -13.67 -17.51 -6.73
N VAL A 485 -14.32 -16.96 -5.68
CA VAL A 485 -15.67 -17.43 -5.29
C VAL A 485 -16.69 -17.16 -6.39
N VAL A 486 -16.64 -15.97 -7.03
CA VAL A 486 -17.52 -15.63 -8.17
C VAL A 486 -17.26 -16.56 -9.34
N GLU A 487 -15.98 -16.81 -9.68
CA GLU A 487 -15.60 -17.74 -10.78
C GLU A 487 -16.18 -19.13 -10.56
N ARG A 488 -16.00 -19.70 -9.38
CA ARG A 488 -16.52 -21.01 -9.00
C ARG A 488 -18.05 -21.09 -9.10
N THR A 489 -18.75 -20.06 -8.57
CA THR A 489 -20.22 -20.03 -8.61
C THR A 489 -20.74 -19.99 -10.04
N ASN A 490 -20.10 -19.23 -10.92
CA ASN A 490 -20.48 -19.18 -12.32
C ASN A 490 -20.24 -20.50 -13.06
N GLN A 491 -19.16 -21.23 -12.77
CA GLN A 491 -18.88 -22.55 -13.34
C GLN A 491 -19.97 -23.56 -12.96
N GLN A 492 -20.37 -23.59 -11.68
CA GLN A 492 -21.41 -24.47 -11.17
C GLN A 492 -22.77 -24.22 -11.86
N VAL A 493 -23.12 -22.98 -12.12
CA VAL A 493 -24.36 -22.62 -12.86
C VAL A 493 -24.29 -23.10 -14.31
N THR A 494 -23.12 -22.96 -14.96
CA THR A 494 -22.94 -23.41 -16.35
C THR A 494 -23.03 -24.92 -16.49
N ASP A 495 -22.37 -25.68 -15.57
CA ASP A 495 -22.38 -27.13 -15.59
C ASP A 495 -23.77 -27.71 -15.31
N SER A 496 -24.56 -27.08 -14.44
CA SER A 496 -25.94 -27.49 -14.16
C SER A 496 -26.89 -27.20 -15.33
N SER A 497 -26.59 -26.19 -16.16
CA SER A 497 -27.42 -25.86 -17.34
C SER A 497 -27.11 -26.71 -18.59
N VAL A 498 -25.97 -27.38 -18.65
CA VAL A 498 -25.55 -28.27 -19.75
C VAL A 498 -25.91 -29.73 -19.44
N GLY A 499 -26.13 -30.10 -18.16
CA GLY A 499 -26.44 -31.45 -17.73
C GLY A 499 -27.96 -31.74 -17.53
N GLY A 500 -28.85 -30.78 -17.77
CA GLY A 500 -30.31 -30.90 -17.76
C GLY A 500 -30.89 -30.71 -19.14
#